data_73b473950970735007605ec8a4fbd5cb
#
_entry.id   73b473950970735007605ec8a4fbd5cb
#
_cell.length_a   1.000
_cell.length_b   1.000
_cell.length_c   1.000
_cell.angle_alpha   90.00
_cell.angle_beta   90.00
_cell.angle_gamma   90.00
#
_symmetry.space_group_name_H-M   'P 1'
#
loop_
_entity.id
_entity.type
_entity.pdbx_description
1 polymer ?
#
loop_
_entity_poly.entity_id
_entity_poly.type
_entity_poly.pdbx_seq_one_letter_code
_entity_poly.pdbx_strand_id
1 'polypeptide(L)'
;MVAHWPSRLGGKDASEFKRIAVGEQMRRIADSVLKADPATRIVAMGDFNDDPTDPSMAEGLGARTRMKELEPGDFYNPFGDMLRAGIGTLAYGDAWNLFDNIVVSGNMVSGDDGMQLRKAPGSKYYGNIFRRHYMVQREGQYKGYPLRTYVGNNFQGGYSDHFPVYIYFAK
;
A
#
# COMPACT_ATOMS: atom_id res chain seq x y z
N MET A 1 10.98 5.53 3.35
CA MET A 1 10.41 5.25 4.70
C MET A 1 9.79 3.87 4.67
N VAL A 2 9.96 3.07 5.73
CA VAL A 2 9.33 1.74 5.85
C VAL A 2 8.62 1.71 7.20
N ALA A 3 7.37 1.20 7.22
CA ALA A 3 6.56 1.17 8.44
C ALA A 3 5.57 0.01 8.42
N HIS A 4 5.24 -0.48 9.62
CA HIS A 4 4.10 -1.35 9.85
C HIS A 4 3.19 -0.62 10.85
N TRP A 5 2.01 -0.19 10.37
CA TRP A 5 1.10 0.62 11.17
C TRP A 5 0.28 -0.22 12.15
N PRO A 6 -0.33 0.42 13.18
CA PRO A 6 -1.16 -0.30 14.15
C PRO A 6 -2.28 -1.10 13.48
N SER A 7 -2.39 -2.37 13.85
CA SER A 7 -3.40 -3.27 13.29
C SER A 7 -4.83 -2.83 13.68
N ARG A 8 -5.81 -3.37 12.95
CA ARG A 8 -7.25 -3.16 13.24
C ARG A 8 -7.76 -3.98 14.43
N LEU A 9 -6.86 -4.35 15.37
CA LEU A 9 -7.23 -5.09 16.58
C LEU A 9 -8.25 -4.28 17.40
N GLY A 10 -9.37 -4.92 17.74
CA GLY A 10 -10.51 -4.26 18.39
C GLY A 10 -11.50 -3.59 17.43
N GLY A 11 -11.24 -3.66 16.12
CA GLY A 11 -12.08 -3.08 15.06
C GLY A 11 -11.39 -1.94 14.32
N LYS A 12 -11.85 -1.70 13.08
CA LYS A 12 -11.31 -0.65 12.22
C LYS A 12 -11.41 0.72 12.91
N ASP A 13 -12.61 1.09 13.33
CA ASP A 13 -12.91 2.41 13.89
C ASP A 13 -12.22 2.63 15.25
N ALA A 14 -12.20 1.61 16.10
CA ALA A 14 -11.59 1.67 17.42
C ALA A 14 -10.07 1.91 17.39
N SER A 15 -9.41 1.56 16.29
CA SER A 15 -7.95 1.69 16.12
C SER A 15 -7.55 2.77 15.09
N GLU A 16 -8.49 3.37 14.37
CA GLU A 16 -8.24 4.29 13.25
C GLU A 16 -7.40 5.50 13.65
N PHE A 17 -7.71 6.12 14.81
CA PHE A 17 -6.96 7.26 15.32
C PHE A 17 -5.45 7.00 15.46
N LYS A 18 -5.06 5.75 15.75
CA LYS A 18 -3.64 5.37 15.87
C LYS A 18 -2.96 5.39 14.50
N ARG A 19 -3.65 4.88 13.47
CA ARG A 19 -3.12 4.88 12.10
C ARG A 19 -3.08 6.28 11.51
N ILE A 20 -4.11 7.12 11.77
CA ILE A 20 -4.09 8.55 11.40
C ILE A 20 -2.86 9.23 12.01
N ALA A 21 -2.61 9.07 13.31
CA ALA A 21 -1.47 9.68 13.99
C ALA A 21 -0.11 9.25 13.38
N VAL A 22 0.01 7.97 12.95
CA VAL A 22 1.24 7.50 12.26
C VAL A 22 1.32 8.10 10.86
N GLY A 23 0.23 8.16 10.10
CA GLY A 23 0.16 8.80 8.79
C GLY A 23 0.62 10.27 8.85
N GLU A 24 0.07 11.04 9.79
CA GLU A 24 0.47 12.43 10.05
C GLU A 24 1.94 12.56 10.44
N GLN A 25 2.45 11.61 11.25
CA GLN A 25 3.87 11.64 11.62
C GLN A 25 4.77 11.37 10.41
N MET A 26 4.42 10.40 9.57
CA MET A 26 5.16 10.14 8.33
C MET A 26 5.08 11.34 7.38
N ARG A 27 3.93 12.01 7.31
CA ARG A 27 3.75 13.25 6.55
C ARG A 27 4.67 14.36 7.06
N ARG A 28 4.72 14.63 8.36
CA ARG A 28 5.63 15.63 8.96
C ARG A 28 7.09 15.35 8.65
N ILE A 29 7.51 14.07 8.69
CA ILE A 29 8.88 13.69 8.32
C ILE A 29 9.13 14.01 6.84
N ALA A 30 8.23 13.62 5.96
CA ALA A 30 8.33 13.88 4.53
C ALA A 30 8.38 15.39 4.21
N ASP A 31 7.52 16.17 4.82
CA ASP A 31 7.49 17.64 4.67
C ASP A 31 8.81 18.28 5.11
N SER A 32 9.39 17.79 6.21
CA SER A 32 10.70 18.26 6.67
C SER A 32 11.80 17.98 5.65
N VAL A 33 11.80 16.79 5.06
CA VAL A 33 12.78 16.39 4.01
C VAL A 33 12.58 17.21 2.75
N LEU A 34 11.35 17.35 2.27
CA LEU A 34 11.03 18.11 1.05
C LEU A 34 11.25 19.62 1.22
N LYS A 35 11.10 20.14 2.44
CA LYS A 35 11.45 21.54 2.76
C LYS A 35 12.96 21.79 2.67
N ALA A 36 13.76 20.81 3.09
CA ALA A 36 15.22 20.90 3.00
C ALA A 36 15.70 20.75 1.55
N ASP A 37 15.12 19.84 0.80
CA ASP A 37 15.40 19.64 -0.63
C ASP A 37 14.13 19.18 -1.36
N PRO A 38 13.46 20.09 -2.09
CA PRO A 38 12.25 19.76 -2.87
C PRO A 38 12.46 18.73 -3.98
N ALA A 39 13.71 18.51 -4.43
CA ALA A 39 14.03 17.50 -5.44
C ALA A 39 14.12 16.08 -4.87
N THR A 40 14.15 15.93 -3.54
CA THR A 40 14.20 14.62 -2.90
C THR A 40 13.01 13.75 -3.32
N ARG A 41 13.31 12.53 -3.73
CA ARG A 41 12.32 11.52 -4.08
C ARG A 41 12.05 10.62 -2.89
N ILE A 42 10.80 10.59 -2.44
CA ILE A 42 10.40 9.84 -1.25
C ILE A 42 9.54 8.67 -1.65
N VAL A 43 9.91 7.49 -1.15
CA VAL A 43 9.09 6.27 -1.21
C VAL A 43 8.76 5.87 0.22
N ALA A 44 7.47 5.68 0.51
CA ALA A 44 7.01 5.12 1.79
C ALA A 44 6.27 3.81 1.52
N MET A 45 6.63 2.75 2.25
CA MET A 45 6.12 1.41 1.99
C MET A 45 5.91 0.61 3.28
N GLY A 46 5.01 -0.34 3.22
CA GLY A 46 4.76 -1.32 4.28
C GLY A 46 3.32 -1.78 4.35
N ASP A 47 3.02 -2.53 5.40
CA ASP A 47 1.67 -2.83 5.82
C ASP A 47 1.12 -1.65 6.63
N PHE A 48 0.25 -0.87 6.01
CA PHE A 48 -0.34 0.31 6.65
C PHE A 48 -1.63 -0.02 7.40
N ASN A 49 -2.09 -1.27 7.36
CA ASN A 49 -3.31 -1.75 8.00
C ASN A 49 -4.57 -0.93 7.64
N ASP A 50 -4.48 -0.14 6.56
CA ASP A 50 -5.58 0.63 5.97
C ASP A 50 -5.50 0.59 4.44
N ASP A 51 -6.68 0.68 3.82
CA ASP A 51 -6.81 0.73 2.38
C ASP A 51 -6.35 2.10 1.82
N PRO A 52 -5.96 2.20 0.54
CA PRO A 52 -5.48 3.43 -0.09
C PRO A 52 -6.37 4.67 0.09
N THR A 53 -7.65 4.49 0.38
CA THR A 53 -8.65 5.56 0.52
C THR A 53 -9.07 5.82 1.96
N ASP A 54 -8.55 5.07 2.92
CA ASP A 54 -8.87 5.30 4.33
C ASP A 54 -8.28 6.62 4.85
N PRO A 55 -8.88 7.24 5.89
CA PRO A 55 -8.48 8.55 6.38
C PRO A 55 -7.00 8.67 6.72
N SER A 56 -6.41 7.63 7.29
CA SER A 56 -4.97 7.61 7.63
C SER A 56 -4.06 7.79 6.41
N MET A 57 -4.47 7.23 5.26
CA MET A 57 -3.75 7.32 3.98
C MET A 57 -4.10 8.61 3.24
N ALA A 58 -5.39 8.90 3.07
CA ALA A 58 -5.86 10.01 2.26
C ALA A 58 -5.63 11.39 2.93
N GLU A 59 -5.84 11.48 4.23
CA GLU A 59 -5.76 12.71 5.01
C GLU A 59 -4.47 12.75 5.85
N GLY A 60 -4.22 11.71 6.65
CA GLY A 60 -3.06 11.65 7.54
C GLY A 60 -1.74 11.72 6.77
N LEU A 61 -1.53 10.84 5.81
CA LEU A 61 -0.33 10.82 4.96
C LEU A 61 -0.41 11.79 3.77
N GLY A 62 -1.60 12.17 3.33
CA GLY A 62 -1.81 13.01 2.14
C GLY A 62 -1.54 12.24 0.84
N ALA A 63 -1.94 10.97 0.78
CA ALA A 63 -1.72 10.11 -0.39
C ALA A 63 -2.96 10.10 -1.30
N ARG A 64 -2.83 10.65 -2.51
CA ARG A 64 -3.90 10.64 -3.52
C ARG A 64 -3.86 9.36 -4.34
N THR A 65 -5.03 8.84 -4.71
CA THR A 65 -5.14 7.64 -5.53
C THR A 65 -5.36 7.92 -7.02
N ARG A 66 -5.44 9.20 -7.40
CA ARG A 66 -5.59 9.65 -8.78
C ARG A 66 -4.55 10.72 -9.10
N MET A 67 -3.76 10.52 -10.16
CA MET A 67 -2.71 11.45 -10.56
C MET A 67 -3.22 12.87 -10.82
N LYS A 68 -4.43 13.01 -11.38
CA LYS A 68 -5.05 14.32 -11.65
C LYS A 68 -5.43 15.13 -10.40
N GLU A 69 -5.41 14.51 -9.24
CA GLU A 69 -5.75 15.12 -7.96
C GLU A 69 -4.49 15.48 -7.15
N LEU A 70 -3.29 15.23 -7.71
CA LEU A 70 -2.03 15.56 -7.05
C LEU A 70 -1.81 17.07 -7.01
N GLU A 71 -1.52 17.57 -5.83
CA GLU A 71 -1.03 18.92 -5.57
C GLU A 71 0.45 18.89 -5.18
N PRO A 72 1.17 20.03 -5.25
CA PRO A 72 2.55 20.10 -4.78
C PRO A 72 2.70 19.62 -3.34
N GLY A 73 3.58 18.64 -3.13
CA GLY A 73 3.82 18.02 -1.82
C GLY A 73 2.98 16.78 -1.54
N ASP A 74 1.95 16.47 -2.34
CA ASP A 74 1.19 15.23 -2.16
C ASP A 74 2.00 13.98 -2.47
N PHE A 75 1.60 12.89 -1.83
CA PHE A 75 1.99 11.54 -2.22
C PHE A 75 1.00 10.96 -3.22
N TYR A 76 1.49 10.10 -4.10
CA TYR A 76 0.68 9.26 -4.98
C TYR A 76 0.66 7.82 -4.49
N ASN A 77 -0.53 7.25 -4.33
CA ASN A 77 -0.73 5.84 -4.04
C ASN A 77 -1.17 5.10 -5.32
N PRO A 78 -0.29 4.30 -5.95
CA PRO A 78 -0.57 3.63 -7.21
C PRO A 78 -1.52 2.43 -7.12
N PHE A 79 -1.97 2.07 -5.93
CA PHE A 79 -2.85 0.92 -5.69
C PHE A 79 -4.34 1.26 -5.70
N GLY A 80 -4.71 2.53 -5.81
CA GLY A 80 -6.11 2.97 -5.78
C GLY A 80 -6.99 2.34 -6.87
N ASP A 81 -6.47 2.15 -8.10
CA ASP A 81 -7.22 1.49 -9.18
C ASP A 81 -7.43 -0.01 -8.90
N MET A 82 -6.49 -0.67 -8.25
CA MET A 82 -6.63 -2.06 -7.84
C MET A 82 -7.70 -2.20 -6.76
N LEU A 83 -7.69 -1.33 -5.75
CA LEU A 83 -8.73 -1.29 -4.72
C LEU A 83 -10.12 -1.11 -5.35
N ARG A 84 -10.28 -0.17 -6.27
CA ARG A 84 -11.55 0.03 -7.01
C ARG A 84 -11.99 -1.18 -7.83
N ALA A 85 -11.05 -2.00 -8.25
CA ALA A 85 -11.32 -3.25 -8.96
C ALA A 85 -11.56 -4.46 -8.01
N GLY A 86 -11.63 -4.24 -6.69
CA GLY A 86 -11.80 -5.29 -5.69
C GLY A 86 -10.59 -6.20 -5.51
N ILE A 87 -9.40 -5.73 -5.87
CA ILE A 87 -8.14 -6.48 -5.76
C ILE A 87 -7.43 -6.05 -4.47
N GLY A 88 -7.04 -7.01 -3.66
CA GLY A 88 -6.35 -6.77 -2.39
C GLY A 88 -5.14 -7.69 -2.17
N THR A 89 -4.37 -7.38 -1.13
CA THR A 89 -3.19 -8.14 -0.71
C THR A 89 -3.52 -9.20 0.34
N LEU A 90 -4.60 -9.00 1.08
CA LEU A 90 -5.11 -9.95 2.06
C LEU A 90 -6.63 -10.06 1.96
N ALA A 91 -7.17 -11.14 2.52
CA ALA A 91 -8.61 -11.34 2.62
C ALA A 91 -9.02 -11.69 4.06
N TYR A 92 -10.07 -11.05 4.54
CA TYR A 92 -10.66 -11.29 5.85
C TYR A 92 -12.18 -11.19 5.76
N GLY A 93 -12.91 -12.20 6.27
CA GLY A 93 -14.38 -12.23 6.23
C GLY A 93 -14.95 -12.07 4.82
N ASP A 94 -14.33 -12.73 3.82
CA ASP A 94 -14.65 -12.67 2.38
C ASP A 94 -14.51 -11.29 1.72
N ALA A 95 -13.93 -10.31 2.44
CA ALA A 95 -13.56 -9.02 1.88
C ALA A 95 -12.05 -8.96 1.59
N TRP A 96 -11.70 -8.44 0.40
CA TRP A 96 -10.33 -8.14 0.04
C TRP A 96 -9.96 -6.74 0.48
N ASN A 97 -8.84 -6.61 1.20
CA ASN A 97 -8.25 -5.34 1.62
C ASN A 97 -6.86 -5.19 0.99
N LEU A 98 -6.43 -3.96 0.82
CA LEU A 98 -5.15 -3.61 0.21
C LEU A 98 -4.32 -2.79 1.21
N PHE A 99 -3.78 -3.46 2.24
CA PHE A 99 -3.05 -2.82 3.35
C PHE A 99 -1.57 -2.63 3.04
N ASP A 100 -1.04 -3.45 2.14
CA ASP A 100 0.34 -3.37 1.70
C ASP A 100 0.43 -2.34 0.58
N ASN A 101 1.06 -1.22 0.86
CA ASN A 101 1.14 -0.10 -0.06
C ASN A 101 2.59 0.37 -0.24
N ILE A 102 2.87 0.92 -1.42
CA ILE A 102 4.08 1.69 -1.73
C ILE A 102 3.61 3.00 -2.31
N VAL A 103 3.74 4.09 -1.55
CA VAL A 103 3.39 5.43 -2.00
C VAL A 103 4.65 6.21 -2.36
N VAL A 104 4.55 7.11 -3.31
CA VAL A 104 5.68 7.88 -3.84
C VAL A 104 5.37 9.38 -3.80
N SER A 105 6.38 10.21 -3.59
CA SER A 105 6.24 11.67 -3.71
C SER A 105 5.85 12.08 -5.13
N GLY A 106 5.06 13.15 -5.26
CA GLY A 106 4.50 13.61 -6.53
C GLY A 106 5.54 13.87 -7.63
N ASN A 107 6.76 14.31 -7.27
CA ASN A 107 7.86 14.51 -8.22
C ASN A 107 8.37 13.20 -8.88
N MET A 108 7.95 12.02 -8.41
CA MET A 108 8.22 10.73 -9.06
C MET A 108 7.12 10.32 -10.04
N VAL A 109 6.07 11.11 -10.18
CA VAL A 109 4.91 10.84 -11.04
C VAL A 109 4.84 11.84 -12.19
N SER A 110 5.08 13.12 -11.91
CA SER A 110 4.91 14.25 -12.83
C SER A 110 6.20 14.98 -13.18
N GLY A 111 7.35 14.48 -12.79
CA GLY A 111 8.65 15.07 -13.13
C GLY A 111 9.15 14.64 -14.52
N ASP A 112 9.96 15.48 -15.14
CA ASP A 112 10.59 15.20 -16.44
C ASP A 112 11.97 14.56 -16.28
N ASP A 113 12.53 14.55 -15.07
CA ASP A 113 13.88 14.11 -14.77
C ASP A 113 13.92 12.80 -13.96
N GLY A 114 14.93 12.00 -14.25
CA GLY A 114 15.33 10.85 -13.43
C GLY A 114 14.34 9.69 -13.44
N MET A 115 14.29 8.95 -12.34
CA MET A 115 13.43 7.77 -12.21
C MET A 115 11.98 8.19 -11.94
N GLN A 116 11.10 7.77 -12.84
CA GLN A 116 9.66 8.03 -12.78
C GLN A 116 8.89 6.74 -12.57
N LEU A 117 7.77 6.83 -11.86
CA LEU A 117 6.82 5.72 -11.73
C LEU A 117 6.26 5.36 -13.10
N ARG A 118 6.35 4.10 -13.47
CA ARG A 118 5.83 3.55 -14.72
C ARG A 118 4.99 2.31 -14.45
N LYS A 119 4.14 1.95 -15.40
CA LYS A 119 3.49 0.64 -15.35
C LYS A 119 4.51 -0.44 -15.66
N ALA A 120 4.50 -1.53 -14.89
CA ALA A 120 5.30 -2.70 -15.22
C ALA A 120 4.89 -3.26 -16.60
N PRO A 121 5.82 -3.85 -17.38
CA PRO A 121 5.48 -4.46 -18.65
C PRO A 121 4.31 -5.44 -18.54
N GLY A 122 3.29 -5.24 -19.37
CA GLY A 122 2.06 -6.05 -19.36
C GLY A 122 1.05 -5.73 -18.24
N SER A 123 1.36 -4.81 -17.33
CA SER A 123 0.40 -4.40 -16.31
C SER A 123 -0.47 -3.23 -16.75
N LYS A 124 -1.76 -3.27 -16.43
CA LYS A 124 -2.66 -2.12 -16.58
C LYS A 124 -2.60 -1.16 -15.40
N TYR A 125 -2.00 -1.57 -14.26
CA TYR A 125 -1.88 -0.80 -13.04
C TYR A 125 -0.45 -0.28 -12.82
N TYR A 126 -0.30 0.79 -12.04
CA TYR A 126 1.00 1.27 -11.57
C TYR A 126 1.49 0.49 -10.35
N GLY A 127 0.58 0.17 -9.42
CA GLY A 127 0.84 -0.80 -8.35
C GLY A 127 0.65 -2.21 -8.84
N ASN A 128 1.36 -3.17 -8.27
CA ASN A 128 1.26 -4.57 -8.64
C ASN A 128 1.34 -5.47 -7.41
N ILE A 129 0.63 -6.60 -7.45
CA ILE A 129 0.68 -7.63 -6.42
C ILE A 129 1.43 -8.83 -6.99
N PHE A 130 2.46 -9.27 -6.26
CA PHE A 130 3.17 -10.49 -6.59
C PHE A 130 2.41 -11.70 -6.05
N ARG A 131 1.71 -12.40 -6.95
CA ARG A 131 0.89 -13.56 -6.62
C ARG A 131 1.29 -14.75 -7.47
N ARG A 132 1.70 -15.83 -6.83
CA ARG A 132 2.07 -17.10 -7.49
C ARG A 132 1.23 -18.24 -6.95
N HIS A 133 1.08 -19.30 -7.75
CA HIS A 133 0.24 -20.45 -7.39
C HIS A 133 0.62 -21.11 -6.04
N TYR A 134 1.91 -21.09 -5.68
CA TYR A 134 2.41 -21.66 -4.42
C TYR A 134 2.13 -20.78 -3.20
N MET A 135 1.74 -19.51 -3.42
CA MET A 135 1.39 -18.56 -2.36
C MET A 135 -0.11 -18.55 -2.05
N VAL A 136 -0.89 -19.35 -2.75
CA VAL A 136 -2.36 -19.27 -2.74
C VAL A 136 -2.94 -20.54 -2.13
N GLN A 137 -3.91 -20.39 -1.23
CA GLN A 137 -4.73 -21.49 -0.75
C GLN A 137 -5.50 -22.10 -1.93
N ARG A 138 -5.30 -23.41 -2.17
CA ARG A 138 -5.80 -24.08 -3.37
C ARG A 138 -7.20 -24.64 -3.22
N GLU A 139 -7.58 -24.98 -1.99
CA GLU A 139 -8.80 -25.74 -1.68
C GLU A 139 -9.50 -25.19 -0.44
N GLY A 140 -10.72 -25.63 -0.21
CA GLY A 140 -11.52 -25.27 0.96
C GLY A 140 -12.14 -23.89 0.90
N GLN A 141 -12.67 -23.45 2.02
CA GLN A 141 -13.40 -22.19 2.19
C GLN A 141 -12.56 -20.95 1.80
N TYR A 142 -11.25 -20.99 2.02
CA TYR A 142 -10.34 -19.86 1.76
C TYR A 142 -9.59 -20.02 0.44
N LYS A 143 -10.13 -20.78 -0.52
CA LYS A 143 -9.55 -20.94 -1.85
C LYS A 143 -9.34 -19.56 -2.51
N GLY A 144 -8.10 -19.31 -2.94
CA GLY A 144 -7.72 -18.04 -3.56
C GLY A 144 -7.06 -17.05 -2.62
N TYR A 145 -7.18 -17.23 -1.31
CA TYR A 145 -6.51 -16.38 -0.30
C TYR A 145 -5.00 -16.66 -0.22
N PRO A 146 -4.22 -15.75 0.37
CA PRO A 146 -2.84 -16.05 0.70
C PRO A 146 -2.74 -17.32 1.56
N LEU A 147 -1.80 -18.20 1.22
CA LEU A 147 -1.50 -19.40 2.00
C LEU A 147 -0.71 -19.00 3.23
N ARG A 148 -1.39 -18.98 4.37
CA ARG A 148 -0.81 -18.58 5.67
C ARG A 148 0.22 -19.57 6.17
N THR A 149 1.20 -19.09 6.93
CA THR A 149 2.14 -19.96 7.66
C THR A 149 1.42 -20.72 8.75
N TYR A 150 0.53 -20.03 9.48
CA TYR A 150 -0.28 -20.62 10.56
C TYR A 150 -1.74 -20.18 10.46
N VAL A 151 -2.64 -21.06 10.91
CA VAL A 151 -4.04 -20.72 11.22
C VAL A 151 -4.27 -21.17 12.67
N GLY A 152 -4.40 -20.21 13.58
CA GLY A 152 -4.27 -20.47 15.00
C GLY A 152 -2.91 -21.11 15.31
N ASN A 153 -2.89 -22.28 15.97
CA ASN A 153 -1.66 -23.03 16.28
C ASN A 153 -1.29 -24.07 15.20
N ASN A 154 -2.06 -24.17 14.11
CA ASN A 154 -1.84 -25.17 13.07
C ASN A 154 -0.94 -24.63 11.98
N PHE A 155 0.22 -25.26 11.76
CA PHE A 155 1.13 -24.94 10.65
C PHE A 155 0.50 -25.35 9.31
N GLN A 156 0.46 -24.41 8.37
CA GLN A 156 -0.11 -24.58 7.03
C GLN A 156 0.94 -24.68 5.93
N GLY A 157 2.18 -24.38 6.24
CA GLY A 157 3.29 -24.42 5.27
C GLY A 157 3.31 -23.26 4.26
N GLY A 158 2.49 -22.23 4.48
CA GLY A 158 2.51 -21.02 3.66
C GLY A 158 3.56 -20.01 4.10
N TYR A 159 3.66 -18.92 3.34
CA TYR A 159 4.71 -17.90 3.53
C TYR A 159 4.22 -16.69 4.32
N SER A 160 2.99 -16.24 4.05
CA SER A 160 2.40 -15.03 4.65
C SER A 160 0.89 -15.04 4.46
N ASP A 161 0.18 -14.30 5.27
CA ASP A 161 -1.25 -13.98 5.09
C ASP A 161 -1.50 -12.75 4.20
N HIS A 162 -0.43 -12.15 3.68
CA HIS A 162 -0.46 -11.08 2.69
C HIS A 162 0.33 -11.47 1.42
N PHE A 163 -0.09 -10.95 0.28
CA PHE A 163 0.70 -10.99 -0.95
C PHE A 163 1.65 -9.80 -1.00
N PRO A 164 2.94 -9.99 -1.38
CA PRO A 164 3.86 -8.89 -1.59
C PRO A 164 3.40 -7.94 -2.71
N VAL A 165 3.73 -6.67 -2.56
CA VAL A 165 3.48 -5.64 -3.57
C VAL A 165 4.77 -5.11 -4.17
N TYR A 166 4.69 -4.60 -5.39
CA TYR A 166 5.81 -3.92 -6.05
C TYR A 166 5.31 -2.81 -6.98
N ILE A 167 6.18 -1.85 -7.23
CA ILE A 167 6.02 -0.81 -8.25
C ILE A 167 7.22 -0.82 -9.19
N TYR A 168 7.10 -0.17 -10.32
CA TYR A 168 8.14 -0.14 -11.33
C TYR A 168 8.56 1.30 -11.61
N PHE A 169 9.88 1.53 -11.61
CA PHE A 169 10.47 2.79 -12.00
C PHE A 169 11.30 2.62 -13.26
N ALA A 170 11.25 3.62 -14.14
CA ALA A 170 12.15 3.74 -15.29
C ALA A 170 12.52 5.21 -15.52
N LYS A 171 13.67 5.39 -16.21
CA LYS A 171 14.09 6.68 -16.77
C LYS A 171 13.35 6.96 -18.07
#